data_11da517bae9068c7a75e955b01bdd057
#
_entry.id   11da517bae9068c7a75e955b01bdd057
#
_cell.length_a   1.000
_cell.length_b   1.000
_cell.length_c   1.000
_cell.angle_alpha   90.00
_cell.angle_beta   90.00
_cell.angle_gamma   90.00
#
_symmetry.space_group_name_H-M   'P 1'
#
loop_
_entity.id
_entity.type
_entity.pdbx_description
1 polymer ?
#
loop_
_entity_poly.entity_id
_entity_poly.type
_entity_poly.pdbx_seq_one_letter_code
_entity_poly.pdbx_strand_id
1 'polypeptide(L)' 'MAAALPGVVAASTTLPVIGVPIKGMLDGLDAMLSIIQMPPGIPVATVGVNGAQNAAILAAEMLALSDTELAEILRNY' A
#
# COMPACT_ATOMS: atom_id res chain seq x y z
N MET A 1 10.37 -11.15 10.63
CA MET A 1 10.80 -10.60 9.34
C MET A 1 10.06 -9.30 9.09
N ALA A 2 10.80 -8.25 8.79
CA ALA A 2 10.19 -6.93 8.62
C ALA A 2 9.25 -6.91 7.41
N ALA A 3 8.02 -6.46 7.64
CA ALA A 3 7.03 -6.18 6.59
C ALA A 3 6.77 -7.34 5.62
N ALA A 4 6.76 -8.57 6.11
CA ALA A 4 6.51 -9.74 5.26
C ALA A 4 5.03 -9.91 4.88
N LEU A 5 4.11 -9.39 5.70
CA LEU A 5 2.68 -9.63 5.54
C LEU A 5 2.09 -9.09 4.22
N PRO A 6 2.44 -7.87 3.74
CA PRO A 6 1.87 -7.39 2.48
C PRO A 6 2.16 -8.31 1.31
N GLY A 7 3.38 -8.86 1.22
CA GLY A 7 3.73 -9.80 0.15
C GLY A 7 2.95 -11.09 0.22
N VAL A 8 2.75 -11.63 1.44
CA VAL A 8 1.96 -12.86 1.64
C VAL A 8 0.51 -12.62 1.22
N VAL A 9 -0.07 -11.50 1.61
CA VAL A 9 -1.44 -11.16 1.21
C VAL A 9 -1.55 -10.99 -0.30
N ALA A 10 -0.60 -10.27 -0.91
CA ALA A 10 -0.62 -10.04 -2.36
C ALA A 10 -0.53 -11.33 -3.14
N ALA A 11 0.18 -12.32 -2.64
CA ALA A 11 0.30 -13.63 -3.28
C ALA A 11 -1.00 -14.43 -3.26
N SER A 12 -1.95 -14.09 -2.38
CA SER A 12 -3.20 -14.85 -2.21
C SER A 12 -4.45 -14.12 -2.69
N THR A 13 -4.32 -12.98 -3.36
CA THR A 13 -5.48 -12.22 -3.83
C THR A 13 -5.18 -11.55 -5.16
N THR A 14 -6.23 -11.25 -5.92
CA THR A 14 -6.15 -10.40 -7.12
C THR A 14 -6.52 -8.95 -6.81
N LEU A 15 -6.90 -8.66 -5.58
CA LEU A 15 -7.19 -7.27 -5.16
C LEU A 15 -5.89 -6.49 -5.04
N PRO A 16 -5.93 -5.17 -5.27
CA PRO A 16 -4.76 -4.34 -5.00
C PRO A 16 -4.37 -4.43 -3.52
N VAL A 17 -3.08 -4.56 -3.25
CA VAL A 17 -2.54 -4.60 -1.89
C VAL A 17 -1.64 -3.39 -1.72
N ILE A 18 -1.84 -2.66 -0.63
CA ILE A 18 -1.03 -1.48 -0.28
C ILE A 18 -0.24 -1.81 0.97
N GLY A 19 1.07 -1.72 0.88
CA GLY A 19 1.95 -1.93 2.01
C GLY A 19 2.39 -0.63 2.64
N VAL A 20 2.40 -0.59 3.96
CA VAL A 20 2.85 0.56 4.74
C VAL A 20 4.09 0.13 5.53
N PRO A 21 5.29 0.57 5.13
CA PRO A 21 6.48 0.25 5.92
C PRO A 21 6.43 1.01 7.24
N ILE A 22 6.72 0.29 8.32
CA ILE A 22 6.71 0.88 9.66
C ILE A 22 8.14 1.10 10.10
N LYS A 23 8.40 2.24 10.71
CA LYS A 23 9.72 2.57 11.21
C LYS A 23 10.14 1.58 12.29
N GLY A 24 11.29 0.97 12.08
CA GLY A 24 11.86 0.01 13.01
C GLY A 24 13.34 0.27 13.20
N MET A 25 14.15 -0.80 13.23
CA MET A 25 15.58 -0.72 13.53
C MET A 25 16.39 0.09 12.51
N LEU A 26 16.04 0.05 11.24
CA LEU A 26 16.75 0.77 10.19
C LEU A 26 15.93 1.94 9.64
N ASP A 27 15.21 2.63 10.51
CA ASP A 27 14.35 3.78 10.17
C ASP A 27 13.33 3.46 9.08
N GLY A 28 12.92 2.18 8.99
CA GLY A 28 11.94 1.73 8.02
C GLY A 28 12.52 1.29 6.69
N LEU A 29 13.83 1.40 6.48
CA LEU A 29 14.44 1.01 5.21
C LEU A 29 14.28 -0.49 4.95
N ASP A 30 14.50 -1.33 5.95
CA ASP A 30 14.34 -2.78 5.83
C ASP A 30 12.89 -3.15 5.52
N ALA A 31 11.93 -2.51 6.18
CA ALA A 31 10.52 -2.72 5.91
C ALA A 31 10.15 -2.29 4.50
N MET A 32 10.62 -1.12 4.06
CA MET A 32 10.35 -0.62 2.72
C MET A 32 10.88 -1.58 1.66
N LEU A 33 12.14 -2.02 1.80
CA LEU A 33 12.74 -2.94 0.82
C LEU A 33 11.97 -4.28 0.77
N SER A 34 11.50 -4.77 1.91
CA SER A 34 10.72 -6.01 1.95
C SER A 34 9.39 -5.89 1.21
N ILE A 35 8.79 -4.69 1.19
CA ILE A 35 7.51 -4.47 0.54
C ILE A 35 7.68 -4.22 -0.95
N ILE A 36 8.66 -3.42 -1.36
CA ILE A 36 8.79 -3.00 -2.77
C ILE A 36 9.44 -4.05 -3.66
N GLN A 37 10.27 -4.94 -3.10
CA GLN A 37 10.97 -5.95 -3.90
C GLN A 37 10.12 -7.21 -4.03
N MET A 38 9.15 -7.16 -4.93
CA MET A 38 8.25 -8.29 -5.19
C MET A 38 8.59 -8.97 -6.51
N PRO A 39 8.36 -10.29 -6.62
CA PRO A 39 8.58 -10.99 -7.88
C PRO A 39 7.59 -10.54 -8.96
N PRO A 40 7.93 -10.74 -10.24
CA PRO A 40 6.99 -10.43 -11.32
C PRO A 40 5.66 -11.16 -11.13
N GLY A 41 4.57 -10.44 -11.34
CA GLY A 41 3.22 -10.99 -11.20
C GLY A 41 2.56 -10.79 -9.86
N ILE A 42 3.31 -10.35 -8.84
CA ILE A 42 2.77 -10.12 -7.49
C ILE A 42 3.15 -8.71 -7.02
N PRO A 43 2.49 -7.66 -7.56
CA PRO A 43 2.83 -6.28 -7.18
C PRO A 43 2.21 -5.88 -5.85
N VAL A 44 2.91 -5.02 -5.12
CA VAL A 44 2.40 -4.37 -3.91
C VAL A 44 2.64 -2.87 -4.06
N ALA A 45 1.58 -2.08 -3.93
CA ALA A 45 1.72 -0.62 -3.89
C ALA A 45 2.30 -0.23 -2.54
N THR A 46 3.25 0.70 -2.56
CA THR A 46 3.95 1.08 -1.33
C THR A 46 3.89 2.59 -1.15
N VAL A 47 3.62 3.01 0.09
CA VAL A 47 3.66 4.42 0.48
C VAL A 47 4.92 4.67 1.33
N GLY A 48 5.11 5.90 1.77
CA GLY A 48 6.26 6.23 2.59
C GLY A 48 6.21 5.55 3.97
N VAL A 49 7.34 5.57 4.65
CA VAL A 49 7.45 4.99 6.00
C VAL A 49 6.43 5.66 6.91
N ASN A 50 5.70 4.86 7.68
CA ASN A 50 4.60 5.29 8.55
C ASN A 50 3.47 6.03 7.82
N GLY A 51 3.34 5.84 6.50
CA GLY A 51 2.41 6.58 5.66
C GLY A 51 0.99 6.03 5.62
N ALA A 52 0.42 5.66 6.76
CA ALA A 52 -0.92 5.07 6.80
C ALA A 52 -2.00 6.00 6.23
N GLN A 53 -1.87 7.31 6.45
CA GLN A 53 -2.83 8.27 5.90
C GLN A 53 -2.82 8.25 4.37
N ASN A 54 -1.64 8.27 3.76
CA ASN A 54 -1.53 8.20 2.31
C ASN A 54 -1.98 6.84 1.77
N ALA A 55 -1.79 5.77 2.52
CA ALA A 55 -2.30 4.47 2.14
C ALA A 55 -3.83 4.48 2.08
N ALA A 56 -4.48 5.10 3.06
CA ALA A 56 -5.94 5.22 3.07
C ALA A 56 -6.44 6.06 1.90
N ILE A 57 -5.76 7.16 1.61
CA ILE A 57 -6.11 8.02 0.47
C ILE A 57 -5.94 7.27 -0.85
N LEU A 58 -4.83 6.54 -1.00
CA LEU A 58 -4.57 5.75 -2.20
C LEU A 58 -5.65 4.68 -2.40
N ALA A 59 -6.04 4.00 -1.33
CA ALA A 59 -7.12 3.01 -1.39
C ALA A 59 -8.43 3.67 -1.84
N ALA A 60 -8.76 4.85 -1.30
CA ALA A 60 -9.94 5.59 -1.70
C ALA A 60 -9.87 6.00 -3.17
N GLU A 61 -8.69 6.42 -3.65
CA GLU A 61 -8.52 6.77 -5.06
C GLU A 61 -8.75 5.58 -5.97
N MET A 62 -8.28 4.40 -5.58
CA MET A 62 -8.53 3.16 -6.33
C MET A 62 -10.01 2.85 -6.41
N LEU A 63 -10.73 2.97 -5.29
CA LEU A 63 -12.17 2.72 -5.24
C LEU A 63 -12.94 3.77 -6.05
N ALA A 64 -12.45 5.01 -6.08
CA ALA A 64 -13.08 6.10 -6.79
C ALA A 64 -13.05 5.95 -8.32
N LEU A 65 -12.22 5.05 -8.83
CA LEU A 65 -12.19 4.78 -10.28
C LEU A 65 -13.55 4.28 -10.80
N SER A 66 -14.33 3.65 -9.94
CA SER A 66 -15.67 3.15 -10.27
C SER A 66 -16.76 3.69 -9.34
N ASP A 67 -16.49 4.77 -8.62
CA ASP A 67 -17.41 5.36 -7.66
C ASP A 67 -17.36 6.89 -7.79
N THR A 68 -18.31 7.45 -8.54
CA THR A 68 -18.32 8.88 -8.84
C THR A 68 -18.56 9.74 -7.60
N GLU A 69 -19.31 9.23 -6.65
CA GLU A 69 -19.58 9.92 -5.39
C GLU A 69 -18.31 10.07 -4.56
N LEU A 70 -17.55 8.98 -4.45
CA LEU A 70 -16.27 8.99 -3.74
C LEU A 70 -15.25 9.88 -4.45
N ALA A 71 -15.22 9.85 -5.79
CA ALA A 71 -14.34 10.72 -6.56
C ALA A 71 -14.61 12.20 -6.27
N GLU A 72 -15.89 12.57 -6.13
CA GLU A 72 -16.27 13.93 -5.79
C GLU A 72 -15.81 14.32 -4.38
N ILE A 73 -15.97 13.40 -3.42
CA ILE A 73 -15.51 13.63 -2.05
C ILE A 73 -13.99 13.85 -2.02
N LEU A 74 -13.24 13.04 -2.75
CA LEU A 74 -11.78 13.18 -2.82
C LEU A 74 -11.36 14.50 -3.46
N ARG A 75 -12.10 14.99 -4.46
CA ARG A 75 -11.79 16.24 -5.13
C ARG A 75 -11.90 17.42 -4.17
N ASN A 76 -12.76 17.32 -3.18
CA ASN A 76 -13.00 18.35 -2.17
C ASN A 76 -12.24 18.11 -0.87
N TYR A 77 -11.44 17.07 -0.81
CA TYR A 77 -10.65 16.73 0.36
C TYR A 77 -9.39 17.60 0.42
#